data_634fad4eab3aa7a82d1cce898efd0059
#
_entry.id   634fad4eab3aa7a82d1cce898efd0059
#
_cell.length_a   1.000
_cell.length_b   1.000
_cell.length_c   1.000
_cell.angle_alpha   90.00
_cell.angle_beta   90.00
_cell.angle_gamma   90.00
#
_symmetry.space_group_name_H-M   'P 1'
#
loop_
_entity.id
_entity.type
_entity.pdbx_description
1 polymer ?
#
loop_
_entity_poly.entity_id
_entity_poly.type
_entity_poly.pdbx_seq_one_letter_code
_entity_poly.pdbx_strand_id
1 'polypeptide(L)'
;MDTEASSLTPQPSFRSRALATEAVHAGRDDLASLGLHAAPIDLSTTYPSYDSRGEAARIDAFAATGARPDGPPVYARLDNPTTGRFETALARLEGAEDAVAFASGMAALTAVLLARASLGLRHVVAVRPLYGCSDHLLGAGLLGTEVTWTDPAGIADAIRPDTGLVMVETPANPTLAEIDIRAVAHSCGSVPLLVDNTFATPVLQRPIEEGARIVLHSATKYLGGHGDVMGGVVACDEEFAATLRQVRFATGGVLHPMAGYLLLRGLSTLPVRVRAASASAAELARRLSADPRVARVHYPEVGGAMVSFEVFGDPHRIIAGVGLITPAVSLGSVDTLIQHPASISHRIVGEGDRRAAGVGDRLLRMSVGLEDVEDLWADLCQALGDGSAGAPQVRAVAASEASPTGRPEARAAVPPEARAAARESRPAAR
;
A
#
# COMPACT_ATOMS: atom_id res chain seq x y z
N MET A 1 39.89 14.44 -41.72
CA MET A 1 39.73 13.39 -40.66
C MET A 1 38.27 13.39 -40.30
N ASP A 2 37.54 12.54 -40.99
CA ASP A 2 36.08 12.43 -40.89
C ASP A 2 35.75 11.66 -39.62
N THR A 3 35.03 12.30 -38.71
CA THR A 3 34.42 11.63 -37.54
C THR A 3 33.12 10.98 -38.00
N GLU A 4 33.18 9.67 -38.24
CA GLU A 4 31.97 8.85 -38.44
C GLU A 4 31.07 8.98 -37.24
N ALA A 5 29.92 9.64 -37.43
CA ALA A 5 28.82 9.60 -36.48
C ALA A 5 28.26 8.18 -36.48
N SER A 6 28.51 7.46 -35.39
CA SER A 6 27.90 6.16 -35.13
C SER A 6 26.36 6.29 -35.19
N SER A 7 25.77 5.83 -36.29
CA SER A 7 24.33 5.71 -36.46
C SER A 7 23.85 4.61 -35.50
N LEU A 8 23.27 5.03 -34.39
CA LEU A 8 22.50 4.15 -33.53
C LEU A 8 21.29 3.63 -34.36
N THR A 9 21.38 2.38 -34.78
CA THR A 9 20.26 1.67 -35.42
C THR A 9 19.00 1.79 -34.52
N PRO A 10 17.83 2.14 -35.10
CA PRO A 10 16.59 2.17 -34.33
C PRO A 10 16.37 0.77 -33.73
N GLN A 11 16.18 0.71 -32.42
CA GLN A 11 15.82 -0.51 -31.74
C GLN A 11 14.50 -1.03 -32.33
N PRO A 12 14.37 -2.32 -32.63
CA PRO A 12 13.12 -2.87 -33.15
C PRO A 12 11.99 -2.57 -32.18
N SER A 13 10.80 -2.21 -32.69
CA SER A 13 9.58 -2.07 -31.91
C SER A 13 9.31 -3.38 -31.18
N PHE A 14 9.65 -3.42 -29.89
CA PHE A 14 9.41 -4.60 -29.07
C PHE A 14 7.90 -4.81 -28.94
N ARG A 15 7.40 -6.02 -29.24
CA ARG A 15 6.10 -6.49 -28.78
C ARG A 15 5.97 -6.18 -27.29
N SER A 16 4.77 -5.82 -26.84
CA SER A 16 4.54 -5.63 -25.39
C SER A 16 5.10 -6.84 -24.63
N ARG A 17 6.02 -6.58 -23.72
CA ARG A 17 6.67 -7.66 -22.95
C ARG A 17 5.66 -8.27 -21.99
N ALA A 18 5.79 -9.57 -21.72
CA ALA A 18 5.02 -10.21 -20.66
C ALA A 18 5.34 -9.57 -19.30
N LEU A 19 4.36 -9.49 -18.42
CA LEU A 19 4.48 -8.85 -17.09
C LEU A 19 5.72 -9.31 -16.30
N ALA A 20 6.03 -10.62 -16.32
CA ALA A 20 7.19 -11.14 -15.60
C ALA A 20 8.52 -10.62 -16.16
N THR A 21 8.60 -10.40 -17.48
CA THR A 21 9.77 -9.79 -18.12
C THR A 21 9.84 -8.31 -17.77
N GLU A 22 8.70 -7.60 -17.81
CA GLU A 22 8.65 -6.20 -17.45
C GLU A 22 9.05 -5.98 -15.98
N ALA A 23 8.60 -6.81 -15.06
CA ALA A 23 8.96 -6.74 -13.65
C ALA A 23 10.48 -6.82 -13.39
N VAL A 24 11.21 -7.55 -14.23
CA VAL A 24 12.68 -7.67 -14.13
C VAL A 24 13.39 -6.45 -14.72
N HIS A 25 12.85 -5.83 -15.77
CA HIS A 25 13.56 -4.83 -16.58
C HIS A 25 13.09 -3.39 -16.36
N ALA A 26 11.85 -3.16 -15.94
CA ALA A 26 11.33 -1.81 -15.76
C ALA A 26 12.12 -1.00 -14.72
N GLY A 27 12.30 0.28 -14.99
CA GLY A 27 13.09 1.20 -14.14
C GLY A 27 14.60 0.98 -14.21
N ARG A 28 15.11 0.22 -15.22
CA ARG A 28 16.52 -0.14 -15.39
C ARG A 28 17.06 0.21 -16.80
N ASP A 29 16.33 0.99 -17.57
CA ASP A 29 16.61 1.21 -19.00
C ASP A 29 17.94 1.94 -19.24
N ASP A 30 18.41 2.77 -18.31
CA ASP A 30 19.63 3.56 -18.39
C ASP A 30 20.87 2.91 -17.76
N LEU A 31 20.72 1.75 -17.08
CA LEU A 31 21.85 1.13 -16.35
C LEU A 31 23.03 0.81 -17.25
N ALA A 32 22.79 0.39 -18.49
CA ALA A 32 23.85 0.10 -19.45
C ALA A 32 24.67 1.35 -19.80
N SER A 33 24.03 2.52 -19.99
CA SER A 33 24.71 3.80 -20.26
C SER A 33 25.51 4.30 -19.06
N LEU A 34 25.10 3.92 -17.84
CA LEU A 34 25.83 4.20 -16.60
C LEU A 34 26.96 3.19 -16.30
N GLY A 35 27.11 2.14 -17.13
CA GLY A 35 28.06 1.05 -16.88
C GLY A 35 27.70 0.19 -15.65
N LEU A 36 26.43 0.14 -15.28
CA LEU A 36 25.92 -0.55 -14.10
C LEU A 36 25.05 -1.75 -14.47
N HIS A 37 25.05 -2.77 -13.60
CA HIS A 37 24.11 -3.90 -13.66
C HIS A 37 23.01 -3.80 -12.60
N ALA A 38 23.34 -3.34 -11.40
CA ALA A 38 22.38 -3.08 -10.32
C ALA A 38 22.00 -1.59 -10.29
N ALA A 39 20.75 -1.28 -9.92
CA ALA A 39 20.31 0.09 -9.78
C ALA A 39 21.11 0.82 -8.67
N PRO A 40 21.63 2.04 -8.93
CA PRO A 40 22.33 2.81 -7.92
C PRO A 40 21.35 3.36 -6.87
N ILE A 41 21.88 3.63 -5.66
CA ILE A 41 21.12 4.28 -4.60
C ILE A 41 21.67 5.68 -4.40
N ASP A 42 20.85 6.70 -4.71
CA ASP A 42 21.15 8.09 -4.45
C ASP A 42 20.49 8.53 -3.14
N LEU A 43 21.30 8.80 -2.12
CA LEU A 43 20.87 9.27 -0.80
C LEU A 43 21.03 10.77 -0.62
N SER A 44 21.39 11.50 -1.69
CA SER A 44 21.57 12.96 -1.64
C SER A 44 20.24 13.64 -1.30
N THR A 45 20.27 14.53 -0.31
CA THR A 45 19.12 15.39 0.01
C THR A 45 19.14 16.69 -0.80
N THR A 46 20.34 17.13 -1.19
CA THR A 46 20.59 18.32 -2.02
C THR A 46 21.62 17.99 -3.08
N TYR A 47 21.60 18.74 -4.16
CA TYR A 47 22.48 18.54 -5.31
C TYR A 47 23.28 19.81 -5.59
N PRO A 48 24.57 19.71 -6.03
CA PRO A 48 25.37 20.87 -6.36
C PRO A 48 24.72 21.69 -7.46
N SER A 49 24.64 22.99 -7.29
CA SER A 49 24.14 23.95 -8.26
C SER A 49 25.25 24.86 -8.74
N TYR A 50 25.52 24.81 -10.02
CA TYR A 50 26.46 25.71 -10.72
C TYR A 50 25.73 26.61 -11.71
N ASP A 51 24.40 26.44 -11.89
CA ASP A 51 23.54 27.24 -12.73
C ASP A 51 22.25 27.60 -11.99
N SER A 52 22.32 28.61 -11.14
CA SER A 52 21.17 29.07 -10.33
C SER A 52 19.99 29.61 -11.15
N ARG A 53 20.26 30.08 -12.41
CA ARG A 53 19.19 30.55 -13.31
C ARG A 53 18.43 29.36 -13.91
N GLY A 54 19.15 28.35 -14.36
CA GLY A 54 18.55 27.11 -14.89
C GLY A 54 17.80 26.37 -13.78
N GLU A 55 18.30 26.36 -12.55
CA GLU A 55 17.55 25.79 -11.39
C GLU A 55 16.27 26.57 -11.10
N ALA A 56 16.33 27.90 -11.06
CA ALA A 56 15.13 28.71 -10.86
C ALA A 56 14.06 28.38 -11.93
N ALA A 57 14.46 28.29 -13.21
CA ALA A 57 13.56 27.94 -14.28
C ALA A 57 12.96 26.52 -14.11
N ARG A 58 13.73 25.53 -13.64
CA ARG A 58 13.22 24.19 -13.35
C ARG A 58 12.22 24.17 -12.17
N ILE A 59 12.52 24.92 -11.11
CA ILE A 59 11.62 25.07 -9.97
C ILE A 59 10.33 25.76 -10.39
N ASP A 60 10.41 26.83 -11.18
CA ASP A 60 9.24 27.55 -11.70
C ASP A 60 8.39 26.64 -12.61
N ALA A 61 9.01 25.86 -13.49
CA ALA A 61 8.33 24.89 -14.33
C ALA A 61 7.61 23.82 -13.49
N PHE A 62 8.28 23.26 -12.48
CA PHE A 62 7.67 22.31 -11.56
C PHE A 62 6.50 22.94 -10.78
N ALA A 63 6.68 24.15 -10.27
CA ALA A 63 5.62 24.86 -9.54
C ALA A 63 4.39 25.13 -10.42
N ALA A 64 4.61 25.45 -11.69
CA ALA A 64 3.53 25.71 -12.63
C ALA A 64 2.82 24.43 -13.12
N THR A 65 3.55 23.35 -13.34
CA THR A 65 3.03 22.16 -14.05
C THR A 65 3.03 20.89 -13.23
N GLY A 66 3.84 20.78 -12.18
CA GLY A 66 4.07 19.52 -11.44
C GLY A 66 4.83 18.44 -12.24
N ALA A 67 5.26 18.76 -13.48
CA ALA A 67 6.05 17.83 -14.28
C ALA A 67 7.43 17.57 -13.66
N ARG A 68 7.97 16.38 -13.92
CA ARG A 68 9.35 16.07 -13.47
C ARG A 68 10.31 17.08 -14.09
N PRO A 69 11.21 17.70 -13.30
CA PRO A 69 12.19 18.62 -13.87
C PRO A 69 13.16 17.89 -14.81
N ASP A 70 13.40 18.47 -15.97
CA ASP A 70 14.46 18.01 -16.88
C ASP A 70 15.85 18.34 -16.30
N GLY A 71 16.82 17.43 -16.50
CA GLY A 71 18.21 17.62 -16.07
C GLY A 71 18.49 17.14 -14.63
N PRO A 72 19.60 17.62 -14.01
CA PRO A 72 20.00 17.16 -12.69
C PRO A 72 18.94 17.50 -11.61
N PRO A 73 18.75 16.64 -10.60
CA PRO A 73 17.89 16.98 -9.47
C PRO A 73 18.36 18.26 -8.76
N VAL A 74 17.44 18.96 -8.12
CA VAL A 74 17.72 20.18 -7.33
C VAL A 74 17.70 19.86 -5.84
N TYR A 75 16.67 19.18 -5.41
CA TYR A 75 16.43 18.80 -4.02
C TYR A 75 15.58 17.53 -3.94
N ALA A 76 15.93 16.59 -3.07
CA ALA A 76 15.32 15.25 -3.03
C ALA A 76 13.80 15.22 -2.78
N ARG A 77 13.21 16.29 -2.20
CA ARG A 77 11.77 16.39 -2.04
C ARG A 77 11.04 16.70 -3.36
N LEU A 78 11.71 17.35 -4.32
CA LEU A 78 11.15 17.53 -5.66
C LEU A 78 11.23 16.22 -6.46
N ASP A 79 12.43 15.65 -6.55
CA ASP A 79 12.68 14.40 -7.25
C ASP A 79 13.91 13.67 -6.70
N ASN A 80 13.92 12.34 -6.80
CA ASN A 80 15.07 11.51 -6.46
C ASN A 80 15.18 10.36 -7.46
N PRO A 81 16.35 10.16 -8.10
CA PRO A 81 16.52 9.17 -9.16
C PRO A 81 16.21 7.73 -8.73
N THR A 82 16.54 7.37 -7.48
CA THR A 82 16.27 6.02 -6.96
C THR A 82 14.77 5.76 -6.82
N THR A 83 14.04 6.74 -6.27
CA THR A 83 12.57 6.66 -6.13
C THR A 83 11.90 6.67 -7.50
N GLY A 84 12.37 7.51 -8.42
CA GLY A 84 11.84 7.62 -9.78
C GLY A 84 11.92 6.30 -10.56
N ARG A 85 12.94 5.45 -10.32
CA ARG A 85 13.04 4.12 -10.92
C ARG A 85 11.91 3.19 -10.47
N PHE A 86 11.56 3.22 -9.18
CA PHE A 86 10.42 2.47 -8.66
C PHE A 86 9.10 2.95 -9.25
N GLU A 87 8.91 4.27 -9.33
CA GLU A 87 7.72 4.90 -9.92
C GLU A 87 7.55 4.47 -11.39
N THR A 88 8.61 4.60 -12.21
CA THR A 88 8.61 4.15 -13.60
C THR A 88 8.31 2.66 -13.75
N ALA A 89 8.89 1.82 -12.88
CA ALA A 89 8.66 0.38 -12.92
C ALA A 89 7.21 0.03 -12.62
N LEU A 90 6.62 0.64 -11.59
CA LEU A 90 5.23 0.35 -11.25
C LEU A 90 4.25 0.88 -12.30
N ALA A 91 4.45 2.09 -12.85
CA ALA A 91 3.62 2.61 -13.92
C ALA A 91 3.51 1.62 -15.09
N ARG A 92 4.65 1.05 -15.51
CA ARG A 92 4.67 0.03 -16.58
C ARG A 92 3.95 -1.26 -16.20
N LEU A 93 4.09 -1.73 -14.95
CA LEU A 93 3.41 -2.95 -14.49
C LEU A 93 1.89 -2.77 -14.43
N GLU A 94 1.42 -1.61 -13.99
CA GLU A 94 -0.01 -1.28 -13.95
C GLU A 94 -0.58 -0.88 -15.32
N GLY A 95 0.28 -0.55 -16.31
CA GLY A 95 -0.15 -0.01 -17.59
C GLY A 95 -0.62 1.43 -17.51
N ALA A 96 -0.16 2.17 -16.52
CA ALA A 96 -0.40 3.58 -16.34
C ALA A 96 0.64 4.43 -17.07
N GLU A 97 0.32 5.70 -17.33
CA GLU A 97 1.26 6.65 -17.95
C GLU A 97 2.37 7.03 -16.98
N ASP A 98 2.04 7.22 -15.69
CA ASP A 98 3.01 7.59 -14.65
C ASP A 98 2.60 7.02 -13.28
N ALA A 99 3.51 7.12 -12.31
CA ALA A 99 3.24 6.79 -10.92
C ALA A 99 3.99 7.75 -9.98
N VAL A 100 3.41 7.96 -8.79
CA VAL A 100 3.99 8.83 -7.75
C VAL A 100 4.04 8.07 -6.43
N ALA A 101 5.25 7.97 -5.86
CA ALA A 101 5.51 7.26 -4.62
C ALA A 101 5.46 8.18 -3.40
N PHE A 102 5.01 7.61 -2.28
CA PHE A 102 4.79 8.28 -1.00
C PHE A 102 5.33 7.44 0.16
N ALA A 103 5.51 8.06 1.31
CA ALA A 103 6.03 7.39 2.51
C ALA A 103 5.17 6.22 3.02
N SER A 104 3.89 6.15 2.66
CA SER A 104 2.97 5.06 3.01
C SER A 104 1.75 5.05 2.10
N GLY A 105 0.97 3.95 2.09
CA GLY A 105 -0.32 3.88 1.39
C GLY A 105 -1.30 4.96 1.86
N MET A 106 -1.34 5.25 3.16
CA MET A 106 -2.18 6.32 3.70
C MET A 106 -1.72 7.72 3.25
N ALA A 107 -0.41 7.96 3.13
CA ALA A 107 0.10 9.21 2.57
C ALA A 107 -0.27 9.35 1.09
N ALA A 108 -0.26 8.25 0.34
CA ALA A 108 -0.69 8.21 -1.06
C ALA A 108 -2.19 8.54 -1.20
N LEU A 109 -3.07 7.88 -0.41
CA LEU A 109 -4.50 8.18 -0.39
C LEU A 109 -4.77 9.62 0.02
N THR A 110 -4.10 10.10 1.08
CA THR A 110 -4.22 11.51 1.52
C THR A 110 -3.86 12.48 0.41
N ALA A 111 -2.80 12.20 -0.36
CA ALA A 111 -2.40 13.05 -1.48
C ALA A 111 -3.46 13.08 -2.59
N VAL A 112 -4.09 11.94 -2.92
CA VAL A 112 -5.22 11.89 -3.87
C VAL A 112 -6.39 12.75 -3.40
N LEU A 113 -6.78 12.62 -2.13
CA LEU A 113 -7.89 13.39 -1.56
C LEU A 113 -7.60 14.89 -1.54
N LEU A 114 -6.37 15.29 -1.18
CA LEU A 114 -5.93 16.70 -1.20
C LEU A 114 -5.88 17.24 -2.64
N ALA A 115 -5.41 16.45 -3.61
CA ALA A 115 -5.39 16.83 -5.02
C ALA A 115 -6.81 17.09 -5.54
N ARG A 116 -7.79 16.26 -5.19
CA ARG A 116 -9.19 16.48 -5.56
C ARG A 116 -9.81 17.69 -4.84
N ALA A 117 -9.53 17.81 -3.54
CA ALA A 117 -10.01 18.93 -2.74
C ALA A 117 -9.47 20.30 -3.20
N SER A 118 -8.25 20.37 -3.74
CA SER A 118 -7.67 21.60 -4.30
C SER A 118 -8.41 22.12 -5.52
N LEU A 119 -9.14 21.24 -6.23
CA LEU A 119 -10.03 21.58 -7.33
C LEU A 119 -11.46 21.92 -6.88
N GLY A 120 -11.71 22.00 -5.57
CA GLY A 120 -13.06 22.21 -5.00
C GLY A 120 -13.92 20.93 -4.96
N LEU A 121 -13.39 19.79 -5.39
CA LEU A 121 -14.09 18.51 -5.49
C LEU A 121 -13.86 17.70 -4.20
N ARG A 122 -14.68 17.94 -3.19
CA ARG A 122 -14.49 17.39 -1.83
C ARG A 122 -15.34 16.18 -1.50
N HIS A 123 -16.33 15.87 -2.32
CA HIS A 123 -17.19 14.72 -2.14
C HIS A 123 -16.56 13.45 -2.71
N VAL A 124 -16.63 12.36 -1.94
CA VAL A 124 -16.14 11.02 -2.32
C VAL A 124 -17.31 10.04 -2.23
N VAL A 125 -17.53 9.26 -3.28
CA VAL A 125 -18.40 8.09 -3.24
C VAL A 125 -17.54 6.88 -2.95
N ALA A 126 -17.84 6.10 -1.93
CA ALA A 126 -17.02 4.96 -1.52
C ALA A 126 -17.84 3.70 -1.26
N VAL A 127 -17.30 2.55 -1.61
CA VAL A 127 -17.92 1.23 -1.40
C VAL A 127 -17.19 0.51 -0.26
N ARG A 128 -17.95 0.07 0.74
CA ARG A 128 -17.42 -0.75 1.84
C ARG A 128 -17.46 -2.25 1.49
N PRO A 129 -16.53 -3.08 2.07
CA PRO A 129 -15.47 -2.68 3.00
C PRO A 129 -14.28 -2.03 2.31
N LEU A 130 -13.57 -1.17 3.06
CA LEU A 130 -12.26 -0.63 2.72
C LEU A 130 -11.29 -0.96 3.86
N TYR A 131 -10.00 -0.83 3.60
CA TYR A 131 -9.01 -0.86 4.69
C TYR A 131 -9.42 0.08 5.83
N GLY A 132 -9.35 -0.40 7.09
CA GLY A 132 -9.93 0.32 8.24
C GLY A 132 -9.45 1.76 8.41
N CYS A 133 -8.17 2.07 8.09
CA CYS A 133 -7.70 3.45 8.15
C CYS A 133 -8.21 4.30 6.98
N SER A 134 -8.46 3.72 5.79
CA SER A 134 -9.07 4.43 4.66
C SER A 134 -10.54 4.76 4.96
N ASP A 135 -11.29 3.81 5.50
CA ASP A 135 -12.65 4.02 5.99
C ASP A 135 -12.71 5.14 7.04
N HIS A 136 -11.83 5.07 8.05
CA HIS A 136 -11.75 6.09 9.10
C HIS A 136 -11.36 7.47 8.56
N LEU A 137 -10.38 7.56 7.64
CA LEU A 137 -9.96 8.84 7.05
C LEU A 137 -11.11 9.53 6.33
N LEU A 138 -11.89 8.77 5.55
CA LEU A 138 -13.06 9.27 4.83
C LEU A 138 -14.19 9.62 5.80
N GLY A 139 -14.56 8.70 6.69
CA GLY A 139 -15.69 8.86 7.60
C GLY A 139 -15.51 9.94 8.65
N ALA A 140 -14.27 10.19 9.11
CA ALA A 140 -13.96 11.23 10.09
C ALA A 140 -13.87 12.65 9.48
N GLY A 141 -13.85 12.78 8.15
CA GLY A 141 -13.75 14.07 7.47
C GLY A 141 -12.50 14.87 7.81
N LEU A 142 -11.39 14.20 8.17
CA LEU A 142 -10.15 14.82 8.66
C LEU A 142 -9.52 15.79 7.65
N LEU A 143 -9.78 15.59 6.36
CA LEU A 143 -9.26 16.44 5.28
C LEU A 143 -10.30 17.43 4.75
N GLY A 144 -11.45 17.58 5.45
CA GLY A 144 -12.57 18.38 4.97
C GLY A 144 -13.24 17.77 3.73
N THR A 145 -13.15 16.46 3.57
CA THR A 145 -13.88 15.67 2.59
C THR A 145 -15.20 15.18 3.15
N GLU A 146 -16.19 15.02 2.30
CA GLU A 146 -17.48 14.40 2.60
C GLU A 146 -17.53 13.03 1.91
N VAL A 147 -18.11 12.02 2.57
CA VAL A 147 -18.25 10.69 1.96
C VAL A 147 -19.69 10.25 1.90
N THR A 148 -20.11 9.71 0.74
CA THR A 148 -21.32 8.91 0.60
C THR A 148 -20.93 7.45 0.46
N TRP A 149 -21.36 6.65 1.42
CA TRP A 149 -21.19 5.20 1.40
C TRP A 149 -22.31 4.55 0.60
N THR A 150 -21.98 3.68 -0.33
CA THR A 150 -22.93 2.97 -1.18
C THR A 150 -22.45 1.55 -1.48
N ASP A 151 -23.28 0.75 -2.11
CA ASP A 151 -22.88 -0.47 -2.81
C ASP A 151 -22.50 -0.16 -4.28
N PRO A 152 -21.93 -1.11 -5.02
CA PRO A 152 -21.54 -0.90 -6.40
C PRO A 152 -22.71 -0.46 -7.32
N ALA A 153 -23.94 -0.91 -7.05
CA ALA A 153 -25.11 -0.59 -7.87
C ALA A 153 -25.59 0.86 -7.66
N GLY A 154 -25.40 1.41 -6.45
CA GLY A 154 -25.83 2.76 -6.08
C GLY A 154 -24.82 3.87 -6.45
N ILE A 155 -23.67 3.56 -7.06
CA ILE A 155 -22.61 4.54 -7.34
C ILE A 155 -23.14 5.69 -8.21
N ALA A 156 -23.84 5.39 -9.31
CA ALA A 156 -24.34 6.42 -10.24
C ALA A 156 -25.28 7.40 -9.54
N ASP A 157 -26.16 6.93 -8.66
CA ASP A 157 -27.12 7.75 -7.93
C ASP A 157 -26.46 8.58 -6.81
N ALA A 158 -25.30 8.13 -6.31
CA ALA A 158 -24.54 8.82 -5.26
C ALA A 158 -23.65 9.96 -5.80
N ILE A 159 -23.44 10.04 -7.12
CA ILE A 159 -22.60 11.07 -7.74
C ILE A 159 -23.30 12.42 -7.71
N ARG A 160 -22.60 13.45 -7.24
CA ARG A 160 -23.02 14.85 -7.15
C ARG A 160 -22.12 15.73 -8.03
N PRO A 161 -22.51 16.98 -8.33
CA PRO A 161 -21.66 17.91 -9.10
C PRO A 161 -20.28 18.17 -8.48
N ASP A 162 -20.15 18.07 -7.15
CA ASP A 162 -18.91 18.26 -6.39
C ASP A 162 -18.19 16.93 -6.08
N THR A 163 -18.65 15.81 -6.65
CA THR A 163 -17.97 14.50 -6.48
C THR A 163 -16.63 14.52 -7.19
N GLY A 164 -15.59 14.38 -6.41
CA GLY A 164 -14.21 14.37 -6.89
C GLY A 164 -13.64 12.98 -7.16
N LEU A 165 -14.21 11.94 -6.53
CA LEU A 165 -13.62 10.60 -6.54
C LEU A 165 -14.69 9.55 -6.27
N VAL A 166 -14.61 8.43 -6.98
CA VAL A 166 -15.21 7.16 -6.56
C VAL A 166 -14.09 6.25 -6.09
N MET A 167 -14.23 5.61 -4.92
CA MET A 167 -13.20 4.74 -4.35
C MET A 167 -13.74 3.37 -4.04
N VAL A 168 -13.02 2.34 -4.51
CA VAL A 168 -13.26 0.93 -4.21
C VAL A 168 -11.97 0.22 -3.84
N GLU A 169 -12.07 -0.91 -3.14
CA GLU A 169 -10.99 -1.84 -2.85
C GLU A 169 -11.42 -3.23 -3.32
N THR A 170 -10.65 -3.86 -4.20
CA THR A 170 -10.98 -5.17 -4.75
C THR A 170 -9.73 -5.99 -5.09
N PRO A 171 -9.60 -7.23 -4.56
CA PRO A 171 -10.45 -7.83 -3.50
C PRO A 171 -10.40 -7.04 -2.19
N ALA A 172 -11.54 -6.90 -1.52
CA ALA A 172 -11.70 -6.02 -0.38
C ALA A 172 -11.18 -6.63 0.94
N ASN A 173 -10.46 -5.84 1.72
CA ASN A 173 -9.96 -6.24 3.04
C ASN A 173 -11.06 -6.05 4.13
N PRO A 174 -11.39 -7.05 4.93
CA PRO A 174 -10.79 -8.39 5.00
C PRO A 174 -11.65 -9.48 4.38
N THR A 175 -12.80 -9.15 3.81
CA THR A 175 -13.83 -10.09 3.35
C THR A 175 -13.47 -10.77 2.03
N LEU A 176 -12.50 -10.21 1.30
CA LEU A 176 -12.07 -10.65 -0.02
C LEU A 176 -13.18 -10.59 -1.09
N ALA A 177 -14.20 -9.77 -0.83
CA ALA A 177 -15.24 -9.51 -1.83
C ALA A 177 -14.66 -8.83 -3.05
N GLU A 178 -15.11 -9.25 -4.22
CA GLU A 178 -14.68 -8.72 -5.51
C GLU A 178 -15.72 -7.77 -6.09
N ILE A 179 -15.25 -6.80 -6.83
CA ILE A 179 -16.06 -5.80 -7.53
C ILE A 179 -15.67 -5.84 -9.00
N ASP A 180 -16.66 -5.87 -9.89
CA ASP A 180 -16.45 -5.70 -11.34
C ASP A 180 -16.03 -4.26 -11.62
N ILE A 181 -14.72 -4.07 -11.86
CA ILE A 181 -14.12 -2.76 -12.08
C ILE A 181 -14.71 -2.08 -13.33
N ARG A 182 -14.97 -2.84 -14.41
CA ARG A 182 -15.53 -2.30 -15.66
C ARG A 182 -16.93 -1.75 -15.46
N ALA A 183 -17.78 -2.50 -14.75
CA ALA A 183 -19.12 -2.07 -14.41
C ALA A 183 -19.11 -0.81 -13.54
N VAL A 184 -18.25 -0.77 -12.52
CA VAL A 184 -18.09 0.40 -11.66
C VAL A 184 -17.52 1.59 -12.43
N ALA A 185 -16.51 1.42 -13.26
CA ALA A 185 -15.94 2.48 -14.08
C ALA A 185 -17.00 3.10 -15.01
N HIS A 186 -17.87 2.27 -15.58
CA HIS A 186 -19.01 2.75 -16.39
C HIS A 186 -19.98 3.59 -15.55
N SER A 187 -20.29 3.15 -14.33
CA SER A 187 -21.20 3.86 -13.41
C SER A 187 -20.63 5.19 -12.90
N CYS A 188 -19.30 5.36 -12.90
CA CYS A 188 -18.63 6.60 -12.50
C CYS A 188 -18.80 7.76 -13.52
N GLY A 189 -19.11 7.46 -14.77
CA GLY A 189 -19.19 8.47 -15.83
C GLY A 189 -17.86 9.23 -15.99
N SER A 190 -17.85 10.53 -15.75
CA SER A 190 -16.65 11.38 -15.82
C SER A 190 -15.86 11.45 -14.53
N VAL A 191 -16.43 11.00 -13.41
CA VAL A 191 -15.75 11.02 -12.11
C VAL A 191 -14.67 9.94 -12.09
N PRO A 192 -13.42 10.25 -11.70
CA PRO A 192 -12.35 9.26 -11.68
C PRO A 192 -12.62 8.16 -10.65
N LEU A 193 -12.43 6.91 -11.09
CA LEU A 193 -12.44 5.74 -10.24
C LEU A 193 -11.03 5.50 -9.69
N LEU A 194 -10.90 5.45 -8.36
CA LEU A 194 -9.73 4.94 -7.66
C LEU A 194 -9.99 3.49 -7.23
N VAL A 195 -9.09 2.60 -7.60
CA VAL A 195 -9.06 1.21 -7.13
C VAL A 195 -7.85 1.01 -6.23
N ASP A 196 -8.07 0.62 -4.99
CA ASP A 196 -6.99 0.08 -4.15
C ASP A 196 -6.72 -1.37 -4.58
N ASN A 197 -5.61 -1.56 -5.31
CA ASN A 197 -5.19 -2.82 -5.91
C ASN A 197 -4.13 -3.55 -5.07
N THR A 198 -4.01 -3.20 -3.79
CA THR A 198 -2.97 -3.72 -2.90
C THR A 198 -2.98 -5.24 -2.80
N PHE A 199 -4.16 -5.89 -2.80
CA PHE A 199 -4.28 -7.34 -2.64
C PHE A 199 -4.01 -8.12 -3.93
N ALA A 200 -4.58 -7.68 -5.05
CA ALA A 200 -4.42 -8.36 -6.33
C ALA A 200 -3.04 -8.09 -6.96
N THR A 201 -2.48 -6.92 -6.78
CA THR A 201 -1.25 -6.47 -7.47
C THR A 201 -1.40 -6.47 -9.00
N PRO A 202 -0.51 -5.85 -9.78
CA PRO A 202 -0.57 -5.94 -11.23
C PRO A 202 -0.37 -7.36 -11.79
N VAL A 203 -0.05 -8.33 -10.94
CA VAL A 203 0.09 -9.74 -11.35
C VAL A 203 -1.24 -10.41 -11.63
N LEU A 204 -2.27 -10.09 -10.85
CA LEU A 204 -3.60 -10.71 -10.95
C LEU A 204 -4.62 -9.78 -11.59
N GLN A 205 -4.49 -8.46 -11.39
CA GLN A 205 -5.48 -7.47 -11.82
C GLN A 205 -4.79 -6.17 -12.22
N ARG A 206 -5.23 -5.55 -13.31
CA ARG A 206 -4.71 -4.27 -13.80
C ARG A 206 -5.87 -3.30 -14.01
N PRO A 207 -6.28 -2.57 -12.97
CA PRO A 207 -7.49 -1.74 -12.99
C PRO A 207 -7.52 -0.67 -14.08
N ILE A 208 -6.35 -0.15 -14.49
CA ILE A 208 -6.24 0.82 -15.60
C ILE A 208 -6.81 0.22 -16.90
N GLU A 209 -6.52 -1.05 -17.20
CA GLU A 209 -7.04 -1.74 -18.39
C GLU A 209 -8.54 -2.00 -18.32
N GLU A 210 -9.12 -1.85 -17.12
CA GLU A 210 -10.55 -2.04 -16.85
C GLU A 210 -11.32 -0.74 -16.68
N GLY A 211 -10.65 0.42 -16.87
CA GLY A 211 -11.28 1.73 -16.88
C GLY A 211 -11.09 2.54 -15.60
N ALA A 212 -10.37 2.04 -14.60
CA ALA A 212 -9.94 2.88 -13.50
C ALA A 212 -8.96 3.96 -13.99
N ARG A 213 -9.04 5.16 -13.41
CA ARG A 213 -8.10 6.25 -13.70
C ARG A 213 -6.99 6.35 -12.68
N ILE A 214 -7.20 5.82 -11.50
CA ILE A 214 -6.27 5.93 -10.37
C ILE A 214 -6.15 4.55 -9.73
N VAL A 215 -4.94 4.04 -9.61
CA VAL A 215 -4.65 2.79 -8.91
C VAL A 215 -3.75 3.09 -7.72
N LEU A 216 -4.22 2.73 -6.54
CA LEU A 216 -3.51 2.89 -5.28
C LEU A 216 -2.90 1.56 -4.84
N HIS A 217 -1.69 1.61 -4.32
CA HIS A 217 -1.10 0.50 -3.58
C HIS A 217 -0.50 0.95 -2.25
N SER A 218 -0.72 0.17 -1.22
CA SER A 218 0.23 0.10 -0.12
C SER A 218 1.44 -0.71 -0.58
N ALA A 219 2.49 -0.02 -1.02
CA ALA A 219 3.72 -0.68 -1.50
C ALA A 219 4.45 -1.46 -0.38
N THR A 220 4.12 -1.17 0.87
CA THR A 220 4.51 -1.91 2.08
C THR A 220 4.23 -3.41 1.98
N LYS A 221 3.20 -3.80 1.18
CA LYS A 221 2.66 -5.16 1.09
C LYS A 221 3.40 -5.97 0.01
N TYR A 222 2.69 -6.61 -0.89
CA TYR A 222 3.26 -7.47 -1.94
C TYR A 222 4.33 -6.81 -2.80
N LEU A 223 4.25 -5.49 -3.08
CA LEU A 223 5.26 -4.81 -3.91
C LEU A 223 6.63 -4.86 -3.25
N GLY A 224 6.75 -4.57 -1.96
CA GLY A 224 7.97 -4.80 -1.17
C GLY A 224 8.20 -6.29 -0.93
N GLY A 225 7.20 -6.96 -0.39
CA GLY A 225 7.10 -8.41 -0.29
C GLY A 225 7.97 -9.10 0.74
N HIS A 226 8.69 -8.35 1.60
CA HIS A 226 9.64 -8.92 2.57
C HIS A 226 9.42 -8.42 4.01
N GLY A 227 8.38 -7.61 4.24
CA GLY A 227 8.06 -7.10 5.58
C GLY A 227 9.05 -6.04 6.12
N ASP A 228 9.94 -5.51 5.29
CA ASP A 228 11.09 -4.68 5.65
C ASP A 228 11.04 -3.25 5.10
N VAL A 229 9.98 -2.90 4.37
CA VAL A 229 9.84 -1.58 3.74
C VAL A 229 8.43 -1.04 3.90
N MET A 230 8.30 0.26 4.15
CA MET A 230 7.04 0.98 4.12
C MET A 230 7.00 1.95 2.95
N GLY A 231 5.88 1.98 2.23
CA GLY A 231 5.66 2.88 1.11
C GLY A 231 4.23 2.85 0.62
N GLY A 232 3.87 3.85 -0.16
CA GLY A 232 2.63 3.91 -0.93
C GLY A 232 2.92 4.41 -2.33
N VAL A 233 2.04 4.12 -3.27
CA VAL A 233 2.20 4.60 -4.64
C VAL A 233 0.85 4.72 -5.31
N VAL A 234 0.71 5.73 -6.16
CA VAL A 234 -0.46 5.96 -7.02
C VAL A 234 0.01 5.89 -8.46
N ALA A 235 -0.59 5.01 -9.25
CA ALA A 235 -0.42 4.94 -10.70
C ALA A 235 -1.64 5.59 -11.38
N CYS A 236 -1.42 6.47 -12.37
CA CYS A 236 -2.46 7.27 -13.01
C CYS A 236 -1.96 7.87 -14.34
N ASP A 237 -2.77 8.76 -14.94
CA ASP A 237 -2.32 9.58 -16.07
C ASP A 237 -1.26 10.61 -15.64
N GLU A 238 -0.53 11.16 -16.62
CA GLU A 238 0.58 12.10 -16.38
C GLU A 238 0.08 13.42 -15.77
N GLU A 239 -1.10 13.91 -16.14
CA GLU A 239 -1.69 15.15 -15.63
C GLU A 239 -1.98 15.04 -14.13
N PHE A 240 -2.61 13.95 -13.72
CA PHE A 240 -2.90 13.73 -12.30
C PHE A 240 -1.63 13.42 -11.50
N ALA A 241 -0.68 12.71 -12.08
CA ALA A 241 0.63 12.46 -11.46
C ALA A 241 1.38 13.78 -11.18
N ALA A 242 1.31 14.75 -12.11
CA ALA A 242 1.88 16.08 -11.92
C ALA A 242 1.25 16.79 -10.70
N THR A 243 -0.08 16.76 -10.57
CA THR A 243 -0.77 17.30 -9.39
C THR A 243 -0.36 16.59 -8.11
N LEU A 244 -0.23 15.28 -8.13
CA LEU A 244 0.22 14.49 -6.97
C LEU A 244 1.66 14.84 -6.55
N ARG A 245 2.56 15.13 -7.50
CA ARG A 245 3.93 15.59 -7.20
C ARG A 245 3.93 16.94 -6.49
N GLN A 246 3.07 17.88 -6.90
CA GLN A 246 2.91 19.17 -6.22
C GLN A 246 2.40 18.98 -4.78
N VAL A 247 1.39 18.12 -4.58
CA VAL A 247 0.90 17.80 -3.23
C VAL A 247 2.00 17.13 -2.40
N ARG A 248 2.73 16.17 -2.95
CA ARG A 248 3.85 15.50 -2.28
C ARG A 248 4.93 16.49 -1.86
N PHE A 249 5.30 17.40 -2.75
CA PHE A 249 6.28 18.46 -2.47
C PHE A 249 5.83 19.37 -1.32
N ALA A 250 4.57 19.79 -1.34
CA ALA A 250 4.01 20.70 -0.32
C ALA A 250 3.86 20.00 1.05
N THR A 251 3.42 18.74 1.07
CA THR A 251 3.13 18.00 2.31
C THR A 251 4.35 17.27 2.88
N GLY A 252 5.40 17.05 2.07
CA GLY A 252 6.59 16.34 2.49
C GLY A 252 6.41 14.82 2.62
N GLY A 253 5.34 14.24 2.08
CA GLY A 253 5.04 12.80 2.13
C GLY A 253 5.95 11.94 1.23
N VAL A 254 7.23 12.28 1.12
CA VAL A 254 8.20 11.66 0.20
C VAL A 254 8.62 10.26 0.64
N LEU A 255 8.80 9.37 -0.33
CA LEU A 255 9.39 8.06 -0.09
C LEU A 255 10.91 8.19 0.09
N HIS A 256 11.47 7.54 1.11
CA HIS A 256 12.92 7.53 1.31
C HIS A 256 13.62 6.74 0.19
N PRO A 257 14.77 7.20 -0.36
CA PRO A 257 15.44 6.52 -1.47
C PRO A 257 15.77 5.04 -1.22
N MET A 258 16.18 4.67 -0.01
CA MET A 258 16.40 3.26 0.34
C MET A 258 15.12 2.44 0.22
N ALA A 259 13.97 2.99 0.62
CA ALA A 259 12.68 2.33 0.43
C ALA A 259 12.36 2.19 -1.06
N GLY A 260 12.62 3.24 -1.87
CA GLY A 260 12.48 3.17 -3.33
C GLY A 260 13.32 2.05 -3.96
N TYR A 261 14.56 1.89 -3.50
CA TYR A 261 15.44 0.79 -3.93
C TYR A 261 14.90 -0.59 -3.54
N LEU A 262 14.47 -0.77 -2.29
CA LEU A 262 13.89 -2.03 -1.80
C LEU A 262 12.62 -2.40 -2.55
N LEU A 263 11.76 -1.42 -2.82
CA LEU A 263 10.54 -1.59 -3.60
C LEU A 263 10.84 -1.97 -5.06
N LEU A 264 11.77 -1.30 -5.73
CA LEU A 264 12.20 -1.68 -7.08
C LEU A 264 12.76 -3.12 -7.11
N ARG A 265 13.55 -3.49 -6.10
CA ARG A 265 14.06 -4.85 -5.95
C ARG A 265 12.92 -5.85 -5.70
N GLY A 266 11.94 -5.49 -4.88
CA GLY A 266 10.76 -6.30 -4.61
C GLY A 266 9.93 -6.57 -5.86
N LEU A 267 9.72 -5.56 -6.72
CA LEU A 267 9.01 -5.70 -7.99
C LEU A 267 9.62 -6.76 -8.90
N SER A 268 10.96 -6.88 -8.92
CA SER A 268 11.65 -7.85 -9.79
C SER A 268 11.26 -9.31 -9.52
N THR A 269 10.77 -9.63 -8.33
CA THR A 269 10.32 -10.98 -7.92
C THR A 269 8.82 -11.05 -7.66
N LEU A 270 8.09 -9.94 -7.84
CA LEU A 270 6.66 -9.88 -7.56
C LEU A 270 5.86 -11.00 -8.25
N PRO A 271 6.01 -11.24 -9.58
CA PRO A 271 5.20 -12.25 -10.25
C PRO A 271 5.44 -13.68 -9.74
N VAL A 272 6.67 -14.03 -9.39
CA VAL A 272 6.98 -15.38 -8.88
C VAL A 272 6.48 -15.54 -7.46
N ARG A 273 6.63 -14.53 -6.60
CA ARG A 273 6.13 -14.59 -5.21
C ARG A 273 4.60 -14.65 -5.16
N VAL A 274 3.92 -13.79 -5.89
CA VAL A 274 2.45 -13.77 -5.91
C VAL A 274 1.90 -15.09 -6.44
N ARG A 275 2.44 -15.64 -7.52
CA ARG A 275 1.96 -16.91 -8.06
C ARG A 275 2.18 -18.09 -7.11
N ALA A 276 3.36 -18.17 -6.49
CA ALA A 276 3.66 -19.25 -5.55
C ALA A 276 2.75 -19.16 -4.31
N ALA A 277 2.66 -17.99 -3.69
CA ALA A 277 1.80 -17.78 -2.53
C ALA A 277 0.31 -17.99 -2.85
N SER A 278 -0.15 -17.61 -4.05
CA SER A 278 -1.52 -17.86 -4.51
C SER A 278 -1.82 -19.35 -4.66
N ALA A 279 -0.89 -20.13 -5.16
CA ALA A 279 -1.07 -21.58 -5.27
C ALA A 279 -1.25 -22.23 -3.89
N SER A 280 -0.41 -21.87 -2.92
CA SER A 280 -0.54 -22.34 -1.53
C SER A 280 -1.84 -21.86 -0.88
N ALA A 281 -2.22 -20.59 -1.11
CA ALA A 281 -3.47 -20.02 -0.58
C ALA A 281 -4.71 -20.72 -1.12
N ALA A 282 -4.76 -21.02 -2.41
CA ALA A 282 -5.86 -21.76 -3.04
C ALA A 282 -6.01 -23.17 -2.43
N GLU A 283 -4.91 -23.86 -2.22
CA GLU A 283 -4.93 -25.20 -1.61
C GLU A 283 -5.39 -25.12 -0.13
N LEU A 284 -4.89 -24.14 0.64
CA LEU A 284 -5.34 -23.92 2.02
C LEU A 284 -6.82 -23.55 2.09
N ALA A 285 -7.29 -22.68 1.19
CA ALA A 285 -8.72 -22.32 1.11
C ALA A 285 -9.59 -23.54 0.81
N ARG A 286 -9.16 -24.40 -0.10
CA ARG A 286 -9.86 -25.67 -0.42
C ARG A 286 -9.92 -26.61 0.78
N ARG A 287 -8.81 -26.79 1.50
CA ARG A 287 -8.76 -27.63 2.71
C ARG A 287 -9.61 -27.07 3.85
N LEU A 288 -9.51 -25.75 4.11
CA LEU A 288 -10.33 -25.07 5.12
C LEU A 288 -11.83 -25.18 4.80
N SER A 289 -12.23 -25.12 3.52
CA SER A 289 -13.63 -25.28 3.11
C SER A 289 -14.18 -26.67 3.39
N ALA A 290 -13.34 -27.68 3.45
CA ALA A 290 -13.71 -29.05 3.77
C ALA A 290 -13.61 -29.38 5.29
N ASP A 291 -13.08 -28.46 6.10
CA ASP A 291 -12.83 -28.70 7.51
C ASP A 291 -14.09 -28.38 8.36
N PRO A 292 -14.61 -29.36 9.14
CA PRO A 292 -15.82 -29.17 9.93
C PRO A 292 -15.70 -28.13 11.05
N ARG A 293 -14.49 -27.68 11.40
CA ARG A 293 -14.22 -26.62 12.40
C ARG A 293 -14.36 -25.21 11.82
N VAL A 294 -14.42 -25.10 10.49
CA VAL A 294 -14.53 -23.85 9.74
C VAL A 294 -15.97 -23.64 9.29
N ALA A 295 -16.54 -22.50 9.61
CA ALA A 295 -17.91 -22.17 9.26
C ALA A 295 -18.05 -21.66 7.83
N ARG A 296 -17.07 -20.90 7.35
CA ARG A 296 -17.04 -20.29 6.02
C ARG A 296 -15.63 -19.94 5.61
N VAL A 297 -15.32 -20.04 4.33
CA VAL A 297 -14.07 -19.56 3.72
C VAL A 297 -14.40 -18.51 2.67
N HIS A 298 -13.60 -17.45 2.67
CA HIS A 298 -13.62 -16.41 1.66
C HIS A 298 -12.28 -16.47 0.90
N TYR A 299 -12.37 -16.67 -0.39
CA TYR A 299 -11.24 -16.70 -1.30
C TYR A 299 -11.68 -16.10 -2.63
N PRO A 300 -10.95 -15.13 -3.23
CA PRO A 300 -11.40 -14.45 -4.44
C PRO A 300 -11.30 -15.34 -5.67
N GLU A 301 -12.14 -15.10 -6.67
CA GLU A 301 -12.08 -15.80 -7.98
C GLU A 301 -10.81 -15.42 -8.75
N VAL A 302 -10.36 -14.17 -8.65
CA VAL A 302 -9.09 -13.72 -9.23
C VAL A 302 -7.89 -14.42 -8.61
N GLY A 303 -8.10 -15.14 -7.50
CA GLY A 303 -7.04 -15.79 -6.73
C GLY A 303 -6.36 -14.83 -5.75
N GLY A 304 -5.05 -15.03 -5.54
CA GLY A 304 -4.25 -14.23 -4.63
C GLY A 304 -3.81 -14.99 -3.39
N ALA A 305 -2.98 -14.36 -2.59
CA ALA A 305 -2.37 -15.00 -1.44
C ALA A 305 -3.10 -14.70 -0.11
N MET A 306 -4.29 -14.10 -0.18
CA MET A 306 -5.13 -13.85 0.99
C MET A 306 -6.21 -14.92 1.14
N VAL A 307 -6.38 -15.44 2.35
CA VAL A 307 -7.50 -16.30 2.72
C VAL A 307 -8.15 -15.74 3.98
N SER A 308 -9.46 -15.53 3.95
CA SER A 308 -10.22 -15.20 5.15
C SER A 308 -11.19 -16.34 5.48
N PHE A 309 -11.35 -16.66 6.74
CA PHE A 309 -12.24 -17.76 7.13
C PHE A 309 -12.87 -17.51 8.50
N GLU A 310 -14.10 -17.99 8.64
CA GLU A 310 -14.85 -17.92 9.87
C GLU A 310 -14.81 -19.28 10.59
N VAL A 311 -14.63 -19.25 11.88
CA VAL A 311 -14.52 -20.47 12.69
C VAL A 311 -15.70 -20.62 13.64
N PHE A 312 -16.09 -21.86 13.97
CA PHE A 312 -17.09 -22.11 15.01
C PHE A 312 -16.55 -21.84 16.41
N GLY A 313 -15.25 -22.06 16.61
CA GLY A 313 -14.55 -21.85 17.87
C GLY A 313 -14.18 -20.39 18.15
N ASP A 314 -13.32 -20.21 19.15
CA ASP A 314 -12.76 -18.90 19.52
C ASP A 314 -11.55 -18.57 18.60
N PRO A 315 -11.62 -17.52 17.77
CA PRO A 315 -10.53 -17.15 16.86
C PRO A 315 -9.25 -16.76 17.61
N HIS A 316 -9.36 -16.24 18.83
CA HIS A 316 -8.20 -15.85 19.63
C HIS A 316 -7.38 -17.06 20.09
N ARG A 317 -8.05 -18.19 20.37
CA ARG A 317 -7.34 -19.44 20.68
C ARG A 317 -6.58 -19.98 19.49
N ILE A 318 -7.13 -19.88 18.29
CA ILE A 318 -6.46 -20.31 17.08
C ILE A 318 -5.21 -19.47 16.84
N ILE A 319 -5.32 -18.13 16.95
CA ILE A 319 -4.17 -17.23 16.85
C ILE A 319 -3.08 -17.57 17.89
N ALA A 320 -3.47 -17.87 19.11
CA ALA A 320 -2.53 -18.25 20.17
C ALA A 320 -1.93 -19.66 19.97
N GLY A 321 -2.59 -20.52 19.17
CA GLY A 321 -2.21 -21.91 18.95
C GLY A 321 -1.26 -22.12 17.77
N VAL A 322 -1.11 -21.18 16.84
CA VAL A 322 -0.17 -21.32 15.71
C VAL A 322 1.29 -21.28 16.20
N GLY A 323 2.14 -22.04 15.58
CA GLY A 323 3.55 -22.14 15.94
C GLY A 323 4.51 -21.74 14.82
N LEU A 324 4.12 -21.96 13.57
CA LEU A 324 4.85 -21.57 12.38
C LEU A 324 4.31 -20.25 11.83
N ILE A 325 3.00 -20.17 11.64
CA ILE A 325 2.31 -18.98 11.15
C ILE A 325 2.46 -17.85 12.18
N THR A 326 2.87 -16.68 11.73
CA THR A 326 3.12 -15.53 12.61
C THR A 326 1.84 -14.76 12.91
N PRO A 327 1.41 -14.65 14.19
CA PRO A 327 0.32 -13.75 14.58
C PRO A 327 0.76 -12.28 14.47
N ALA A 328 0.40 -11.62 13.38
CA ALA A 328 0.78 -10.23 13.13
C ALA A 328 -0.21 -9.50 12.24
N VAL A 329 -0.19 -8.17 12.35
CA VAL A 329 -0.82 -7.29 11.36
C VAL A 329 0.02 -7.26 10.10
N SER A 330 -0.54 -6.69 9.03
CA SER A 330 0.07 -6.60 7.71
C SER A 330 -0.25 -7.81 6.83
N LEU A 331 0.42 -7.90 5.69
CA LEU A 331 0.23 -8.94 4.69
C LEU A 331 1.29 -8.83 3.58
N GLY A 332 1.35 -9.83 2.72
CA GLY A 332 2.13 -9.77 1.49
C GLY A 332 3.63 -9.96 1.66
N SER A 333 4.07 -10.42 2.83
CA SER A 333 5.44 -10.85 3.11
C SER A 333 5.71 -12.25 2.57
N VAL A 334 6.97 -12.68 2.61
CA VAL A 334 7.40 -14.05 2.27
C VAL A 334 6.97 -15.07 3.32
N ASP A 335 6.72 -14.64 4.55
CA ASP A 335 6.20 -15.45 5.66
C ASP A 335 4.67 -15.33 5.78
N THR A 336 4.04 -16.37 6.29
CA THR A 336 2.59 -16.43 6.49
C THR A 336 2.19 -15.71 7.77
N LEU A 337 1.23 -14.78 7.64
CA LEU A 337 0.69 -13.99 8.74
C LEU A 337 -0.78 -14.31 8.99
N ILE A 338 -1.21 -14.34 10.24
CA ILE A 338 -2.62 -14.48 10.64
C ILE A 338 -3.04 -13.39 11.61
N GLN A 339 -4.28 -12.89 11.47
CA GLN A 339 -4.85 -11.93 12.41
C GLN A 339 -6.36 -12.07 12.54
N HIS A 340 -6.91 -11.45 13.60
CA HIS A 340 -8.34 -11.22 13.80
C HIS A 340 -8.69 -9.78 13.42
N PRO A 341 -9.31 -9.53 12.26
CA PRO A 341 -9.54 -8.17 11.76
C PRO A 341 -10.37 -7.28 12.68
N ALA A 342 -11.42 -7.83 13.29
CA ALA A 342 -12.30 -7.09 14.19
C ALA A 342 -11.59 -6.55 15.46
N SER A 343 -10.51 -7.22 15.90
CA SER A 343 -9.73 -6.79 17.07
C SER A 343 -8.62 -5.80 16.72
N ILE A 344 -8.13 -5.77 15.46
CA ILE A 344 -6.92 -5.05 15.12
C ILE A 344 -7.15 -4.13 13.90
N SER A 345 -7.12 -4.65 12.68
CA SER A 345 -7.05 -3.82 11.46
C SER A 345 -8.33 -3.03 11.17
N HIS A 346 -9.48 -3.49 11.66
CA HIS A 346 -10.78 -2.84 11.51
C HIS A 346 -11.37 -2.36 12.85
N ARG A 347 -10.58 -2.37 13.93
CA ARG A 347 -11.02 -1.92 15.25
C ARG A 347 -11.42 -0.45 15.28
N ILE A 348 -10.80 0.37 14.45
CA ILE A 348 -11.08 1.79 14.33
C ILE A 348 -12.43 2.08 13.65
N VAL A 349 -12.96 1.15 12.86
CA VAL A 349 -14.30 1.23 12.25
C VAL A 349 -15.34 0.91 13.30
N GLY A 350 -16.45 1.67 13.35
CA GLY A 350 -17.55 1.43 14.28
C GLY A 350 -18.09 0.00 14.17
N GLU A 351 -18.52 -0.59 15.30
CA GLU A 351 -18.95 -1.99 15.33
C GLU A 351 -20.12 -2.27 14.38
N GLY A 352 -21.10 -1.37 14.31
CA GLY A 352 -22.24 -1.49 13.40
C GLY A 352 -21.82 -1.50 11.93
N ASP A 353 -20.97 -0.54 11.53
CA ASP A 353 -20.44 -0.44 10.16
C ASP A 353 -19.57 -1.64 9.80
N ARG A 354 -18.73 -2.08 10.74
CA ARG A 354 -17.88 -3.26 10.58
C ARG A 354 -18.70 -4.52 10.32
N ARG A 355 -19.75 -4.76 11.13
CA ARG A 355 -20.63 -5.90 10.95
C ARG A 355 -21.45 -5.82 9.65
N ALA A 356 -21.95 -4.64 9.30
CA ALA A 356 -22.64 -4.41 8.04
C ALA A 356 -21.75 -4.68 6.82
N ALA A 357 -20.45 -4.41 6.94
CA ALA A 357 -19.45 -4.72 5.92
C ALA A 357 -18.97 -6.19 5.95
N GLY A 358 -19.59 -7.08 6.73
CA GLY A 358 -19.24 -8.51 6.79
C GLY A 358 -18.03 -8.85 7.66
N VAL A 359 -17.50 -7.91 8.44
CA VAL A 359 -16.35 -8.13 9.33
C VAL A 359 -16.83 -8.54 10.71
N GLY A 360 -17.13 -9.83 10.86
CA GLY A 360 -17.63 -10.43 12.09
C GLY A 360 -16.55 -10.80 13.10
N ASP A 361 -16.99 -11.11 14.34
CA ASP A 361 -16.10 -11.43 15.47
C ASP A 361 -15.49 -12.86 15.39
N ARG A 362 -15.84 -13.65 14.37
CA ARG A 362 -15.31 -15.00 14.12
C ARG A 362 -14.39 -15.08 12.93
N LEU A 363 -14.18 -13.95 12.25
CA LEU A 363 -13.39 -13.87 11.02
C LEU A 363 -11.90 -13.82 11.35
N LEU A 364 -11.15 -14.75 10.78
CA LEU A 364 -9.69 -14.73 10.71
C LEU A 364 -9.26 -14.36 9.28
N ARG A 365 -8.17 -13.62 9.15
CA ARG A 365 -7.54 -13.31 7.87
C ARG A 365 -6.10 -13.80 7.88
N MET A 366 -5.75 -14.59 6.88
CA MET A 366 -4.41 -15.12 6.67
C MET A 366 -3.82 -14.55 5.39
N SER A 367 -2.58 -14.07 5.45
CA SER A 367 -1.74 -13.72 4.32
C SER A 367 -0.74 -14.84 4.12
N VAL A 368 -0.93 -15.65 3.10
CA VAL A 368 -0.11 -16.83 2.83
C VAL A 368 1.23 -16.40 2.23
N GLY A 369 2.33 -16.93 2.78
CA GLY A 369 3.69 -16.70 2.34
C GLY A 369 4.19 -17.76 1.35
N LEU A 370 5.48 -18.06 1.43
CA LEU A 370 6.19 -18.96 0.52
C LEU A 370 6.63 -20.28 1.18
N GLU A 371 6.18 -20.52 2.40
CA GLU A 371 6.45 -21.75 3.12
C GLU A 371 5.79 -22.94 2.41
N ASP A 372 6.26 -24.16 2.71
CA ASP A 372 5.60 -25.38 2.22
C ASP A 372 4.15 -25.45 2.72
N VAL A 373 3.24 -25.76 1.82
CA VAL A 373 1.80 -25.76 2.12
C VAL A 373 1.41 -26.84 3.13
N GLU A 374 2.15 -27.95 3.21
CA GLU A 374 1.89 -29.03 4.18
C GLU A 374 2.29 -28.59 5.59
N ASP A 375 3.38 -27.85 5.72
CA ASP A 375 3.82 -27.31 7.02
C ASP A 375 2.79 -26.26 7.52
N LEU A 376 2.31 -25.38 6.66
CA LEU A 376 1.25 -24.42 6.99
C LEU A 376 -0.05 -25.11 7.38
N TRP A 377 -0.42 -26.16 6.65
CA TRP A 377 -1.64 -26.93 6.95
C TRP A 377 -1.52 -27.68 8.29
N ALA A 378 -0.36 -28.27 8.59
CA ALA A 378 -0.09 -28.94 9.86
C ALA A 378 -0.22 -27.97 11.04
N ASP A 379 0.32 -26.75 10.91
CA ASP A 379 0.23 -25.71 11.94
C ASP A 379 -1.21 -25.24 12.14
N LEU A 380 -1.97 -25.02 11.05
CA LEU A 380 -3.41 -24.69 11.13
C LEU A 380 -4.21 -25.82 11.80
N CYS A 381 -3.99 -27.07 11.44
CA CYS A 381 -4.67 -28.21 12.04
C CYS A 381 -4.43 -28.30 13.55
N GLN A 382 -3.17 -28.10 13.97
CA GLN A 382 -2.82 -28.03 15.40
C GLN A 382 -3.56 -26.88 16.11
N ALA A 383 -3.56 -25.70 15.51
CA ALA A 383 -4.19 -24.51 16.09
C ALA A 383 -5.72 -24.61 16.16
N LEU A 384 -6.35 -25.22 15.16
CA LEU A 384 -7.80 -25.49 15.13
C LEU A 384 -8.21 -26.52 16.22
N GLY A 385 -7.29 -27.40 16.66
CA GLY A 385 -7.50 -28.38 17.71
C GLY A 385 -8.44 -29.53 17.32
N ASP A 386 -8.56 -30.54 18.16
CA ASP A 386 -9.41 -31.73 17.92
C ASP A 386 -10.90 -31.51 18.21
N GLY A 387 -11.36 -30.24 18.30
CA GLY A 387 -12.75 -29.93 18.66
C GLY A 387 -13.10 -30.15 20.14
N SER A 388 -12.18 -30.68 20.94
CA SER A 388 -12.35 -30.79 22.40
C SER A 388 -11.64 -29.61 23.08
N ALA A 389 -12.38 -28.89 23.92
CA ALA A 389 -11.90 -27.71 24.65
C ALA A 389 -10.74 -28.05 25.60
N GLY A 390 -9.52 -28.04 25.12
CA GLY A 390 -8.28 -28.11 25.92
C GLY A 390 -7.79 -26.71 26.26
N ALA A 391 -7.46 -26.49 27.53
CA ALA A 391 -6.92 -25.22 28.03
C ALA A 391 -5.62 -24.81 27.31
N PRO A 392 -5.38 -23.49 27.09
CA PRO A 392 -4.19 -23.02 26.40
C PRO A 392 -2.92 -23.34 27.22
N GLN A 393 -2.00 -24.09 26.65
CA GLN A 393 -0.62 -24.07 27.15
C GLN A 393 0.03 -22.76 26.71
N VAL A 394 0.15 -21.83 27.64
CA VAL A 394 1.00 -20.65 27.45
C VAL A 394 2.43 -21.13 27.32
N ARG A 395 2.98 -21.19 26.12
CA ARG A 395 4.43 -21.26 25.93
C ARG A 395 5.03 -19.98 26.49
N ALA A 396 5.62 -20.09 27.67
CA ALA A 396 6.48 -19.04 28.19
C ALA A 396 7.61 -18.83 27.17
N VAL A 397 7.62 -17.66 26.53
CA VAL A 397 8.81 -17.17 25.84
C VAL A 397 9.87 -17.10 26.94
N ALA A 398 10.88 -17.96 26.87
CA ALA A 398 12.01 -17.94 27.79
C ALA A 398 12.68 -16.56 27.63
N ALA A 399 12.45 -15.69 28.61
CA ALA A 399 13.24 -14.48 28.75
C ALA A 399 14.70 -14.95 28.95
N SER A 400 15.56 -14.62 28.00
CA SER A 400 16.98 -14.79 28.18
C SER A 400 17.36 -13.98 29.42
N GLU A 401 17.89 -14.64 30.43
CA GLU A 401 18.44 -14.00 31.62
C GLU A 401 19.61 -13.11 31.21
N ALA A 402 19.32 -11.80 31.04
CA ALA A 402 20.35 -10.78 31.06
C ALA A 402 20.53 -10.36 32.51
N SER A 403 21.70 -10.69 33.07
CA SER A 403 22.13 -10.28 34.42
C SER A 403 22.03 -8.77 34.60
N PRO A 404 21.50 -8.28 35.72
CA PRO A 404 21.39 -6.87 35.99
C PRO A 404 22.70 -6.34 36.59
N THR A 405 23.52 -5.67 35.81
CA THR A 405 24.57 -4.79 36.34
C THR A 405 24.29 -3.38 35.87
N GLY A 406 23.99 -2.51 36.84
CA GLY A 406 23.92 -1.05 36.64
C GLY A 406 22.58 -0.41 37.02
N ARG A 407 22.46 0.03 38.27
CA ARG A 407 21.46 0.99 38.72
C ARG A 407 21.69 2.33 38.02
N PRO A 408 20.68 2.96 37.42
CA PRO A 408 20.70 4.41 37.21
C PRO A 408 20.08 5.10 38.41
N GLU A 409 20.77 6.13 38.88
CA GLU A 409 20.31 7.02 39.94
C GLU A 409 19.01 7.73 39.59
N ALA A 410 18.11 7.83 40.54
CA ALA A 410 16.85 8.51 40.47
C ALA A 410 17.05 10.02 40.21
N ARG A 411 16.59 10.50 39.04
CA ARG A 411 16.38 11.94 38.83
C ARG A 411 15.12 12.37 39.58
N ALA A 412 15.29 13.33 40.46
CA ALA A 412 14.24 13.93 41.29
C ALA A 412 13.10 14.52 40.44
N ALA A 413 11.88 14.29 40.88
CA ALA A 413 10.66 14.85 40.34
C ALA A 413 10.64 16.37 40.58
N VAL A 414 10.33 17.18 39.56
CA VAL A 414 10.12 18.63 39.66
C VAL A 414 8.72 18.87 40.23
N PRO A 415 8.57 19.74 41.27
CA PRO A 415 7.26 20.03 41.85
C PRO A 415 6.34 20.84 40.92
N PRO A 416 5.01 20.79 41.11
CA PRO A 416 4.01 21.34 40.17
C PRO A 416 3.91 22.86 40.12
N GLU A 417 4.64 23.63 40.92
CA GLU A 417 4.50 25.11 41.01
C GLU A 417 5.18 25.89 39.87
N ALA A 418 6.01 25.27 39.02
CA ALA A 418 6.69 25.97 37.94
C ALA A 418 5.87 26.13 36.62
N ARG A 419 4.62 25.71 36.60
CA ARG A 419 3.75 25.81 35.40
C ARG A 419 2.86 27.03 35.31
N ALA A 420 2.82 27.89 36.34
CA ALA A 420 1.98 29.11 36.40
C ALA A 420 2.66 30.37 35.84
N ALA A 421 3.99 30.44 35.76
CA ALA A 421 4.72 31.68 35.41
C ALA A 421 4.96 31.90 33.89
N ALA A 422 4.55 30.99 33.01
CA ALA A 422 4.81 31.11 31.57
C ALA A 422 3.62 31.62 30.73
N ARG A 423 2.56 32.15 31.35
CA ARG A 423 1.35 32.64 30.63
C ARG A 423 1.15 34.14 30.59
N GLU A 424 2.04 34.95 31.21
CA GLU A 424 1.90 36.43 31.24
C GLU A 424 3.11 37.12 30.62
N SER A 425 3.35 36.99 29.33
CA SER A 425 4.13 37.96 28.54
C SER A 425 3.87 37.77 27.04
N ARG A 426 2.76 38.29 26.56
CA ARG A 426 2.60 38.67 25.17
C ARG A 426 2.38 40.15 25.05
N PRO A 427 3.24 40.95 24.41
CA PRO A 427 2.95 42.34 24.09
C PRO A 427 2.00 42.39 22.88
N ALA A 428 1.02 43.30 22.95
CA ALA A 428 0.09 43.64 21.87
C ALA A 428 0.86 44.30 20.72
N ALA A 429 0.67 43.81 19.51
CA ALA A 429 1.11 44.45 18.28
C ALA A 429 0.08 45.49 17.84
N ARG A 430 0.60 46.67 17.53
CA ARG A 430 -0.04 47.67 16.68
C ARG A 430 0.41 47.42 15.23
#